data_935f6b39fa1741a976c8ea1a0103cc96
#
_entry.id   935f6b39fa1741a976c8ea1a0103cc96
#
_cell.length_a   1.000
_cell.length_b   1.000
_cell.length_c   1.000
_cell.angle_alpha   90.00
_cell.angle_beta   90.00
_cell.angle_gamma   90.00
#
_symmetry.space_group_name_H-M   'P 1'
#
loop_
_entity.id
_entity.type
_entity.pdbx_description
1 polymer ?
#
loop_
_entity_poly.entity_id
_entity_poly.type
_entity_poly.pdbx_seq_one_letter_code
_entity_poly.pdbx_strand_id
1 'polypeptide(L)'
;MRIGLLGFGVVGRGVYDIVANREDIQVVKVLCLEDITLPDAVVTKNVQDILTDSSIDTVVEAMGGLHPAYEFVRAAMEAGKN
;
A
#
# COMPACT_ATOMS: atom_id res chain seq x y z
N MET A 1 -6.00 -10.44 -6.10
CA MET A 1 -6.09 -9.12 -5.43
C MET A 1 -4.74 -8.43 -5.50
N ARG A 2 -4.71 -7.25 -6.02
CA ARG A 2 -3.47 -6.47 -6.17
C ARG A 2 -3.54 -5.27 -5.25
N ILE A 3 -2.63 -5.21 -4.29
CA ILE A 3 -2.69 -4.29 -3.15
C ILE A 3 -1.66 -3.17 -3.30
N GLY A 4 -2.11 -1.95 -3.01
CA GLY A 4 -1.24 -0.83 -2.65
C GLY A 4 -1.23 -0.67 -1.13
N LEU A 5 -0.07 -0.75 -0.52
CA LEU A 5 0.08 -0.70 0.93
C LEU A 5 0.54 0.70 1.34
N LEU A 6 -0.23 1.36 2.17
CA LEU A 6 0.08 2.70 2.68
C LEU A 6 0.78 2.58 4.03
N GLY A 7 2.08 2.71 4.03
CA GLY A 7 2.92 2.61 5.21
C GLY A 7 3.63 1.28 5.34
N PHE A 8 4.83 1.30 5.91
CA PHE A 8 5.65 0.10 6.06
C PHE A 8 6.35 0.07 7.43
N GLY A 9 5.61 0.44 8.47
CA GLY A 9 6.03 0.23 9.86
C GLY A 9 5.75 -1.20 10.29
N VAL A 10 5.54 -1.41 11.60
CA VAL A 10 5.32 -2.75 12.15
C VAL A 10 4.10 -3.42 11.51
N VAL A 11 2.98 -2.70 11.40
CA VAL A 11 1.75 -3.25 10.81
C VAL A 11 1.93 -3.53 9.32
N GLY A 12 2.51 -2.57 8.58
CA GLY A 12 2.72 -2.74 7.14
C GLY A 12 3.65 -3.91 6.82
N ARG A 13 4.73 -4.08 7.58
CA ARG A 13 5.64 -5.22 7.43
C ARG A 13 4.91 -6.54 7.70
N GLY A 14 4.06 -6.57 8.72
CA GLY A 14 3.27 -7.75 9.04
C GLY A 14 2.33 -8.13 7.90
N VAL A 15 1.64 -7.17 7.31
CA VAL A 15 0.77 -7.41 6.16
C VAL A 15 1.58 -7.94 4.99
N TYR A 16 2.71 -7.31 4.68
CA TYR A 16 3.58 -7.73 3.58
C TYR A 16 4.05 -9.17 3.75
N ASP A 17 4.50 -9.53 4.96
CA ASP A 17 5.01 -10.87 5.24
C ASP A 17 3.91 -11.93 5.12
N ILE A 18 2.70 -11.63 5.61
CA ILE A 18 1.56 -12.55 5.52
C ILE A 18 1.18 -12.77 4.06
N VAL A 19 1.10 -11.70 3.28
CA VAL A 19 0.68 -11.74 1.88
C VAL A 19 1.75 -12.43 1.01
N ALA A 20 3.02 -12.34 1.37
CA ALA A 20 4.11 -12.95 0.60
C ALA A 20 3.95 -14.47 0.43
N ASN A 21 3.22 -15.12 1.32
CA ASN A 21 2.97 -16.56 1.26
C ASN A 21 1.67 -16.93 0.56
N ARG A 22 0.94 -15.94 0.00
CA ARG A 22 -0.33 -16.18 -0.68
C ARG A 22 -0.17 -15.99 -2.18
N GLU A 23 -0.80 -16.88 -2.96
CA GLU A 23 -0.76 -16.81 -4.41
C GLU A 23 -1.86 -15.92 -4.99
N ASP A 24 -2.96 -15.76 -4.25
CA ASP A 24 -4.15 -15.02 -4.68
C ASP A 24 -4.09 -13.52 -4.37
N ILE A 25 -3.08 -13.08 -3.62
CA ILE A 25 -2.90 -11.69 -3.21
C ILE A 25 -1.47 -11.26 -3.49
N GLN A 26 -1.30 -10.07 -4.04
CA GLN A 26 0.02 -9.52 -4.32
C GLN A 26 0.09 -8.07 -3.85
N VAL A 27 1.13 -7.73 -3.08
CA VAL A 27 1.47 -6.34 -2.81
C VAL A 27 2.27 -5.80 -3.99
N VAL A 28 1.69 -4.85 -4.70
CA VAL A 28 2.28 -4.29 -5.93
C VAL A 28 3.16 -3.10 -5.62
N LYS A 29 2.65 -2.17 -4.80
CA LYS A 29 3.37 -0.96 -4.41
C LYS A 29 3.20 -0.69 -2.93
N VAL A 30 4.22 -0.10 -2.33
CA VAL A 30 4.25 0.28 -0.92
C VAL A 30 4.62 1.75 -0.81
N LEU A 31 3.80 2.51 -0.09
CA LEU A 31 4.15 3.88 0.28
C LEU A 31 5.02 3.83 1.53
N CYS A 32 6.26 4.27 1.41
CA CYS A 32 7.19 4.33 2.53
C CYS A 32 8.11 5.53 2.35
N LEU A 33 8.24 6.35 3.39
CA LEU A 33 9.08 7.54 3.35
C LEU A 33 10.55 7.24 3.62
N GLU A 34 10.86 6.05 4.13
CA GLU A 34 12.22 5.58 4.33
C GLU A 34 12.76 4.93 3.06
N ASP A 35 14.07 4.98 2.89
CA ASP A 35 14.72 4.35 1.73
C ASP A 35 14.87 2.85 1.98
N ILE A 36 13.90 2.09 1.50
CA ILE A 36 13.90 0.63 1.58
C ILE A 36 13.74 0.03 0.19
N THR A 37 14.11 -1.23 0.05
CA THR A 37 13.94 -1.98 -1.19
C THR A 37 13.25 -3.30 -0.87
N LEU A 38 12.22 -3.63 -1.66
CA LEU A 38 11.51 -4.89 -1.54
C LEU A 38 11.65 -5.69 -2.84
N PRO A 39 11.81 -7.01 -2.77
CA PRO A 39 12.07 -7.83 -3.97
C PRO A 39 10.86 -7.91 -4.91
N ASP A 40 9.64 -7.87 -4.37
CA ASP A 40 8.43 -8.15 -5.14
C ASP A 40 7.49 -6.96 -5.25
N ALA A 41 7.87 -5.80 -4.73
CA ALA A 41 7.02 -4.63 -4.72
C ALA A 41 7.83 -3.37 -5.01
N VAL A 42 7.18 -2.40 -5.62
CA VAL A 42 7.77 -1.07 -5.85
C VAL A 42 7.54 -0.22 -4.62
N VAL A 43 8.61 0.38 -4.11
CA VAL A 43 8.52 1.33 -2.99
C VAL A 43 8.44 2.74 -3.55
N THR A 44 7.46 3.50 -3.10
CA THR A 44 7.26 4.88 -3.53
C THR A 44 7.10 5.81 -2.33
N LYS A 45 7.46 7.08 -2.51
CA LYS A 45 7.23 8.15 -1.53
C LYS A 45 6.02 9.01 -1.90
N ASN A 46 5.39 8.71 -3.04
CA ASN A 46 4.27 9.48 -3.56
C ASN A 46 3.02 8.60 -3.64
N VAL A 47 2.01 8.96 -2.84
CA VAL A 47 0.75 8.21 -2.79
C VAL A 47 0.06 8.14 -4.16
N GLN A 48 0.25 9.14 -5.02
CA GLN A 48 -0.35 9.14 -6.35
C GLN A 48 0.13 7.96 -7.21
N ASP A 49 1.33 7.47 -6.99
CA ASP A 49 1.82 6.29 -7.70
C ASP A 49 0.96 5.05 -7.43
N ILE A 50 0.32 5.01 -6.26
CA ILE A 50 -0.61 3.94 -5.91
C ILE A 50 -2.02 4.27 -6.41
N LEU A 51 -2.49 5.49 -6.18
CA LEU A 51 -3.86 5.87 -6.51
C LEU A 51 -4.13 5.89 -8.01
N THR A 52 -3.13 6.18 -8.82
CA THR A 52 -3.26 6.22 -10.28
C THR A 52 -2.92 4.91 -10.96
N ASP A 53 -2.45 3.91 -10.23
CA ASP A 53 -2.13 2.60 -10.80
C ASP A 53 -3.40 1.78 -10.97
N SER A 54 -3.85 1.62 -12.21
CA SER A 54 -5.08 0.89 -12.53
C SER A 54 -4.98 -0.61 -12.24
N SER A 55 -3.77 -1.16 -12.08
CA SER A 55 -3.57 -2.56 -11.72
C SER A 55 -3.80 -2.84 -10.24
N ILE A 56 -3.85 -1.80 -9.41
CA ILE A 56 -4.12 -1.93 -7.97
C ILE A 56 -5.61 -1.78 -7.74
N ASP A 57 -6.23 -2.81 -7.20
CA ASP A 57 -7.67 -2.81 -6.91
C ASP A 57 -7.99 -2.56 -5.44
N THR A 58 -7.04 -2.75 -4.55
CA THR A 58 -7.25 -2.64 -3.11
C THR A 58 -6.12 -1.83 -2.48
N VAL A 59 -6.49 -0.93 -1.58
CA VAL A 59 -5.53 -0.14 -0.80
C VAL A 59 -5.68 -0.52 0.67
N VAL A 60 -4.57 -0.86 1.31
CA VAL A 60 -4.54 -1.20 2.74
C VAL A 60 -3.80 -0.09 3.48
N GLU A 61 -4.47 0.52 4.44
CA GLU A 61 -3.88 1.56 5.27
C GLU A 61 -3.20 0.92 6.49
N ALA A 62 -1.92 1.21 6.67
CA ALA A 62 -1.10 0.67 7.74
C ALA A 62 -0.24 1.75 8.41
N MET A 63 -0.72 2.98 8.41
CA MET A 63 0.04 4.14 8.90
C MET A 63 -0.20 4.46 10.37
N GLY A 64 -1.04 3.69 11.05
CA GLY A 64 -1.20 3.81 12.49
C GLY A 64 -2.02 5.00 12.97
N GLY A 65 -3.02 5.44 12.22
CA GLY A 65 -3.93 6.48 12.65
C GLY A 65 -3.41 7.90 12.58
N LEU A 66 -2.34 8.13 11.82
CA LEU A 66 -1.84 9.47 11.54
C LEU A 66 -2.83 10.22 10.63
N HIS A 67 -2.88 11.55 10.76
CA HIS A 67 -3.78 12.37 9.94
C HIS A 67 -3.70 12.10 8.43
N PRO A 68 -2.51 11.97 7.82
CA PRO A 68 -2.41 11.67 6.40
C PRO A 68 -3.11 10.37 5.99
N ALA A 69 -3.20 9.39 6.88
CA ALA A 69 -3.83 8.11 6.58
C ALA A 69 -5.31 8.27 6.21
N TYR A 70 -6.05 9.10 6.96
CA TYR A 70 -7.46 9.36 6.66
C TYR A 70 -7.64 9.95 5.27
N GLU A 71 -6.83 10.94 4.94
CA GLU A 71 -6.89 11.61 3.64
C GLU A 71 -6.55 10.65 2.50
N PHE A 72 -5.58 9.77 2.70
CA PHE A 72 -5.19 8.78 1.70
C PHE A 72 -6.28 7.73 1.47
N VAL A 73 -6.92 7.26 2.54
CA VAL A 73 -8.02 6.32 2.42
C VAL A 73 -9.19 6.95 1.65
N ARG A 74 -9.53 8.19 1.97
CA ARG A 74 -10.58 8.91 1.28
C ARG A 74 -10.25 9.08 -0.21
N ALA A 75 -9.02 9.48 -0.52
CA ALA A 75 -8.58 9.65 -1.90
C ALA A 75 -8.61 8.32 -2.67
N ALA A 76 -8.26 7.22 -2.02
CA ALA A 76 -8.32 5.91 -2.64
C ALA A 76 -9.76 5.51 -2.99
N MET A 77 -10.70 5.78 -2.09
CA MET A 77 -12.13 5.53 -2.34
C MET A 77 -12.64 6.37 -3.51
N GLU A 78 -12.27 7.64 -3.56
CA GLU A 78 -12.64 8.54 -4.66
C GLU A 78 -12.04 8.08 -6.00
N ALA A 79 -10.87 7.44 -5.96
CA ALA A 79 -10.23 6.86 -7.15
C ALA A 79 -10.82 5.50 -7.54
N GLY A 80 -11.84 5.01 -6.85
CA GLY A 80 -12.49 3.74 -7.15
C GLY A 80 -11.78 2.51 -6.62
N LYS A 81 -10.87 2.66 -5.68
CA LYS A 81 -10.16 1.54 -5.06
C LYS A 81 -10.82 1.09 -3.76
N ASN A 82 -10.63 -0.15 -3.45
CA ASN A 82 -11.15 -0.74 -2.21
C ASN A 82 -10.20 -0.58 -1.03
#